data_c73fa069f791de8bfc8566c5265489f5
#
_entry.id   c73fa069f791de8bfc8566c5265489f5
#
_cell.length_a   1.000
_cell.length_b   1.000
_cell.length_c   1.000
_cell.angle_alpha   90.00
_cell.angle_beta   90.00
_cell.angle_gamma   90.00
#
_symmetry.space_group_name_H-M   'P 1'
#
loop_
_entity.id
_entity.type
_entity.pdbx_description
1 polymer ?
#
loop_
_entity_poly.entity_id
_entity_poly.type
_entity_poly.pdbx_seq_one_letter_code
_entity_poly.pdbx_strand_id
1 'polypeptide(L)'
;MTSRGRRAQLLRHVCDAIVSQVARLGQQWRASPAIRSHTVTPEDLASQLLDAATTVLGRRETAGGITLTTSDIALERPRNRDHGDWSSNLAMKLAKRVGANPRELAIAFAEQFRVIEGVASVEVAGPGFINLTLEAAAAGALAQQIVTRGDGYGHNSTLDGQSINLEFVSANPSGPLHIGHTRWAALGDSLARVLRASGATVATEFYINDTGRQMDNFGASILAAARGLPTPENGYPGAYIAELAERVLDMQPELLELDADAALADAREIGYQLQLAEIRESLERFNVRFDVWFSERELHDADALGMDGRSRIDLAIDRLRAQGHVYDDGDAVWVRTTDFGDDKDRVIRRGNGIFTYFAADSAYYLSKGDRGFAHKIYLLGADHH
;
A
#
# COMPACT_ATOMS: atom_id res chain seq x y z
N MET A 1 -39.33 6.96 -3.95
CA MET A 1 -37.95 7.29 -3.49
C MET A 1 -37.68 6.48 -2.22
N THR A 2 -36.76 5.54 -2.29
CA THR A 2 -36.44 4.62 -1.19
C THR A 2 -35.68 5.34 -0.06
N SER A 3 -35.76 4.83 1.17
CA SER A 3 -35.10 5.38 2.37
C SER A 3 -33.58 5.56 2.20
N ARG A 4 -32.94 4.74 1.35
CA ARG A 4 -31.52 4.86 0.97
C ARG A 4 -31.21 6.13 0.18
N GLY A 5 -32.08 6.54 -0.74
CA GLY A 5 -31.90 7.78 -1.52
C GLY A 5 -31.94 9.03 -0.65
N ARG A 6 -32.80 9.06 0.34
CA ARG A 6 -32.92 10.19 1.28
C ARG A 6 -31.69 10.32 2.20
N ARG A 7 -31.11 9.21 2.68
CA ARG A 7 -29.87 9.24 3.48
C ARG A 7 -28.66 9.73 2.69
N ALA A 8 -28.49 9.30 1.43
CA ALA A 8 -27.40 9.74 0.58
C ALA A 8 -27.51 11.24 0.24
N GLN A 9 -28.73 11.73 0.02
CA GLN A 9 -29.00 13.12 -0.24
C GLN A 9 -28.77 14.01 1.01
N LEU A 10 -29.13 13.52 2.20
CA LEU A 10 -28.88 14.21 3.47
C LEU A 10 -27.38 14.30 3.77
N LEU A 11 -26.61 13.23 3.54
CA LEU A 11 -25.14 13.23 3.71
C LEU A 11 -24.45 14.20 2.76
N ARG A 12 -24.87 14.29 1.50
CA ARG A 12 -24.35 15.29 0.57
C ARG A 12 -24.63 16.72 1.04
N HIS A 13 -25.87 17.02 1.46
CA HIS A 13 -26.23 18.36 1.97
C HIS A 13 -25.45 18.74 3.23
N VAL A 14 -25.17 17.77 4.12
CA VAL A 14 -24.35 18.00 5.33
C VAL A 14 -22.88 18.27 4.94
N CYS A 15 -22.32 17.47 4.03
CA CYS A 15 -20.97 17.70 3.54
C CYS A 15 -20.82 19.05 2.82
N ASP A 16 -21.76 19.39 1.94
CA ASP A 16 -21.75 20.68 1.21
C ASP A 16 -21.92 21.88 2.16
N ALA A 17 -22.73 21.73 3.20
CA ALA A 17 -22.89 22.76 4.23
C ALA A 17 -21.62 22.93 5.06
N ILE A 18 -20.95 21.84 5.45
CA ILE A 18 -19.67 21.88 6.19
C ILE A 18 -18.58 22.53 5.31
N VAL A 19 -18.44 22.10 4.05
CA VAL A 19 -17.47 22.67 3.10
C VAL A 19 -17.72 24.14 2.87
N SER A 20 -18.97 24.55 2.69
CA SER A 20 -19.35 25.96 2.50
C SER A 20 -19.11 26.80 3.76
N GLN A 21 -19.25 26.22 4.95
CA GLN A 21 -19.02 26.91 6.23
C GLN A 21 -17.51 27.05 6.52
N VAL A 22 -16.72 26.01 6.21
CA VAL A 22 -15.25 26.07 6.30
C VAL A 22 -14.69 27.09 5.30
N ALA A 23 -15.21 27.13 4.07
CA ALA A 23 -14.79 28.13 3.07
C ALA A 23 -15.13 29.59 3.50
N ARG A 24 -16.31 29.83 4.11
CA ARG A 24 -16.67 31.12 4.67
C ARG A 24 -15.83 31.56 5.86
N LEU A 25 -15.51 30.63 6.76
CA LEU A 25 -14.58 30.86 7.86
C LEU A 25 -13.18 31.20 7.33
N GLY A 26 -12.69 30.50 6.31
CA GLY A 26 -11.41 30.77 5.67
C GLY A 26 -11.34 32.18 5.00
N GLN A 27 -12.46 32.69 4.48
CA GLN A 27 -12.51 34.06 3.92
C GLN A 27 -12.52 35.13 5.02
N GLN A 28 -13.20 34.92 6.14
CA GLN A 28 -13.21 35.87 7.27
C GLN A 28 -11.82 35.93 7.96
N TRP A 29 -11.07 34.81 7.98
CA TRP A 29 -9.71 34.76 8.56
C TRP A 29 -8.66 35.45 7.68
N ARG A 30 -8.85 35.54 6.37
CA ARG A 30 -7.95 36.25 5.45
C ARG A 30 -7.99 37.77 5.64
N ALA A 31 -9.00 38.31 6.31
CA ALA A 31 -9.20 39.74 6.52
C ALA A 31 -8.65 40.26 7.89
N SER A 32 -8.10 39.39 8.73
CA SER A 32 -7.49 39.81 10.00
C SER A 32 -6.04 40.25 9.78
N PRO A 33 -5.57 41.37 10.43
CA PRO A 33 -4.17 41.77 10.32
C PRO A 33 -3.24 40.65 10.84
N ALA A 34 -2.16 40.42 10.12
CA ALA A 34 -1.18 39.40 10.38
C ALA A 34 -0.69 39.47 11.83
N ILE A 35 -1.23 38.60 12.69
CA ILE A 35 -0.57 38.23 13.95
C ILE A 35 0.67 37.48 13.51
N ARG A 36 1.86 37.99 13.84
CA ARG A 36 3.11 37.25 13.75
C ARG A 36 3.05 36.16 14.83
N SER A 37 2.36 35.05 14.55
CA SER A 37 2.36 33.90 15.41
C SER A 37 3.37 32.89 14.83
N HIS A 38 4.41 32.62 15.58
CA HIS A 38 5.30 31.52 15.27
C HIS A 38 4.49 30.21 15.36
N THR A 39 4.41 29.51 14.27
CA THR A 39 3.68 28.23 14.16
C THR A 39 4.55 27.16 14.79
N VAL A 40 4.10 26.52 15.85
CA VAL A 40 4.79 25.37 16.41
C VAL A 40 4.11 24.13 15.86
N THR A 41 4.65 23.55 14.79
CA THR A 41 4.21 22.24 14.31
C THR A 41 4.74 21.15 15.24
N PRO A 42 4.17 19.93 15.22
CA PRO A 42 4.77 18.79 15.95
C PRO A 42 6.23 18.55 15.58
N GLU A 43 6.61 18.75 14.29
CA GLU A 43 7.98 18.63 13.80
C GLU A 43 8.88 19.77 14.35
N ASP A 44 8.39 21.01 14.31
CA ASP A 44 9.12 22.15 14.87
C ASP A 44 9.30 21.98 16.38
N LEU A 45 8.27 21.54 17.09
CA LEU A 45 8.33 21.24 18.52
C LEU A 45 9.33 20.12 18.79
N ALA A 46 9.31 19.05 18.03
CA ALA A 46 10.28 17.95 18.19
C ALA A 46 11.72 18.40 17.95
N SER A 47 11.94 19.27 16.94
CA SER A 47 13.27 19.85 16.69
C SER A 47 13.76 20.72 17.86
N GLN A 48 12.89 21.61 18.35
CA GLN A 48 13.23 22.47 19.49
C GLN A 48 13.45 21.69 20.80
N LEU A 49 12.66 20.62 21.02
CA LEU A 49 12.86 19.71 22.14
C LEU A 49 14.17 18.92 21.99
N LEU A 50 14.57 18.56 20.78
CA LEU A 50 15.85 17.92 20.50
C LEU A 50 17.02 18.83 20.87
N ASP A 51 16.98 20.10 20.46
CA ASP A 51 18.03 21.08 20.76
C ASP A 51 18.14 21.32 22.28
N ALA A 52 16.99 21.49 22.93
CA ALA A 52 16.94 21.67 24.37
C ALA A 52 17.44 20.42 25.16
N ALA A 53 17.04 19.22 24.71
CA ALA A 53 17.51 17.97 25.31
C ALA A 53 19.02 17.76 25.10
N THR A 54 19.51 18.06 23.90
CA THR A 54 20.96 18.00 23.60
C THR A 54 21.75 18.97 24.49
N THR A 55 21.21 20.16 24.73
CA THR A 55 21.81 21.14 25.66
C THR A 55 21.89 20.61 27.07
N VAL A 56 20.83 19.98 27.58
CA VAL A 56 20.83 19.38 28.95
C VAL A 56 21.84 18.23 29.05
N LEU A 57 21.90 17.38 28.02
CA LEU A 57 22.85 16.26 28.01
C LEU A 57 24.30 16.72 27.88
N GLY A 58 24.59 17.73 27.09
CA GLY A 58 25.93 18.29 26.92
C GLY A 58 26.53 18.86 28.22
N ARG A 59 25.71 19.19 29.20
CA ARG A 59 26.14 19.63 30.54
C ARG A 59 26.43 18.49 31.55
N ARG A 60 26.19 17.23 31.13
CA ARG A 60 26.38 16.04 31.98
C ARG A 60 27.61 15.26 31.52
N GLU A 61 28.58 15.09 32.44
CA GLU A 61 29.81 14.31 32.16
C GLU A 61 29.50 12.85 31.74
N THR A 62 28.42 12.27 32.29
CA THR A 62 27.99 10.89 32.01
C THR A 62 27.30 10.71 30.65
N ALA A 63 26.98 11.79 29.95
CA ALA A 63 26.29 11.75 28.66
C ALA A 63 27.24 11.88 27.46
N GLY A 64 28.54 11.84 27.67
CA GLY A 64 29.54 11.93 26.60
C GLY A 64 29.33 10.87 25.50
N GLY A 65 29.11 11.34 24.28
CA GLY A 65 28.95 10.46 23.10
C GLY A 65 27.50 10.07 22.75
N ILE A 66 26.49 10.59 23.45
CA ILE A 66 25.08 10.37 23.05
C ILE A 66 24.68 11.41 22.02
N THR A 67 24.47 10.96 20.78
CA THR A 67 23.84 11.76 19.72
C THR A 67 22.35 11.45 19.69
N LEU A 68 21.53 12.49 19.80
CA LEU A 68 20.07 12.41 19.62
C LEU A 68 19.69 12.82 18.19
N THR A 69 18.58 12.29 17.74
CA THR A 69 17.92 12.67 16.49
C THR A 69 16.46 13.01 16.76
N THR A 70 15.77 13.63 15.83
CA THR A 70 14.34 13.93 15.95
C THR A 70 13.49 12.67 16.17
N SER A 71 13.94 11.51 15.68
CA SER A 71 13.27 10.22 15.92
C SER A 71 13.32 9.74 17.37
N ASP A 72 14.24 10.26 18.18
CA ASP A 72 14.29 9.99 19.63
C ASP A 72 13.22 10.78 20.39
N ILE A 73 12.75 11.89 19.84
CA ILE A 73 11.74 12.77 20.42
C ILE A 73 10.35 12.25 20.06
N ALA A 74 9.86 11.28 20.82
CA ALA A 74 8.49 10.80 20.66
C ALA A 74 7.51 11.76 21.35
N LEU A 75 6.65 12.39 20.58
CA LEU A 75 5.53 13.20 21.05
C LEU A 75 4.23 12.40 20.83
N GLU A 76 3.50 12.16 21.90
CA GLU A 76 2.22 11.43 21.88
C GLU A 76 1.12 12.33 22.45
N ARG A 77 -0.09 12.19 21.92
CA ARG A 77 -1.25 12.85 22.53
C ARG A 77 -1.66 12.11 23.80
N PRO A 78 -1.71 12.79 24.97
CA PRO A 78 -2.17 12.15 26.19
C PRO A 78 -3.62 11.66 26.04
N ARG A 79 -3.93 10.53 26.66
CA ARG A 79 -5.33 10.02 26.68
C ARG A 79 -6.26 10.96 27.46
N ASN A 80 -5.78 11.57 28.53
CA ASN A 80 -6.49 12.59 29.29
C ASN A 80 -5.95 13.97 28.91
N ARG A 81 -6.84 14.86 28.47
CA ARG A 81 -6.51 16.25 28.08
C ARG A 81 -6.00 17.12 29.24
N ASP A 82 -6.27 16.73 30.50
CA ASP A 82 -5.72 17.41 31.66
C ASP A 82 -4.18 17.32 31.74
N HIS A 83 -3.59 16.39 30.98
CA HIS A 83 -2.13 16.24 30.85
C HIS A 83 -1.54 17.07 29.68
N GLY A 84 -2.23 18.07 29.19
CA GLY A 84 -1.76 18.97 28.12
C GLY A 84 -2.03 18.45 26.71
N ASP A 85 -1.37 19.07 25.74
CA ASP A 85 -1.53 18.77 24.30
C ASP A 85 -0.62 17.65 23.84
N TRP A 86 0.57 17.54 24.42
CA TRP A 86 1.59 16.56 24.09
C TRP A 86 2.23 15.97 25.33
N SER A 87 2.65 14.72 25.24
CA SER A 87 3.44 14.02 26.24
C SER A 87 4.65 13.35 25.63
N SER A 88 5.79 13.41 26.32
CA SER A 88 7.03 12.73 25.90
C SER A 88 7.56 11.83 27.01
N ASN A 89 8.05 10.66 26.60
CA ASN A 89 8.73 9.69 27.49
C ASN A 89 10.26 9.74 27.33
N LEU A 90 10.80 10.78 26.72
CA LEU A 90 12.23 10.95 26.40
C LEU A 90 13.13 10.70 27.59
N ALA A 91 12.80 11.29 28.75
CA ALA A 91 13.61 11.15 29.95
C ALA A 91 13.71 9.69 30.43
N MET A 92 12.61 8.94 30.34
CA MET A 92 12.62 7.51 30.70
C MET A 92 13.43 6.66 29.72
N LYS A 93 13.37 6.96 28.44
CA LYS A 93 14.17 6.27 27.39
C LYS A 93 15.67 6.52 27.60
N LEU A 94 16.06 7.72 27.95
CA LEU A 94 17.47 8.12 28.06
C LEU A 94 18.08 7.84 29.42
N ALA A 95 17.30 7.80 30.51
CA ALA A 95 17.76 7.71 31.88
C ALA A 95 18.80 6.58 32.11
N LYS A 96 18.52 5.38 31.57
CA LYS A 96 19.43 4.24 31.67
C LYS A 96 20.74 4.47 30.90
N ARG A 97 20.68 5.17 29.79
CA ARG A 97 21.85 5.45 28.91
C ARG A 97 22.78 6.49 29.54
N VAL A 98 22.23 7.43 30.30
CA VAL A 98 22.99 8.51 30.95
C VAL A 98 23.24 8.27 32.42
N GLY A 99 22.86 7.12 32.99
CA GLY A 99 23.04 6.79 34.37
C GLY A 99 22.29 7.73 35.34
N ALA A 100 21.13 8.24 34.97
CA ALA A 100 20.37 9.22 35.74
C ALA A 100 19.01 8.66 36.21
N ASN A 101 18.44 9.29 37.22
CA ASN A 101 17.04 9.05 37.59
C ASN A 101 16.11 9.62 36.53
N PRO A 102 15.14 8.85 36.01
CA PRO A 102 14.25 9.32 34.96
C PRO A 102 13.49 10.60 35.31
N ARG A 103 13.01 10.71 36.53
CA ARG A 103 12.26 11.87 37.00
C ARG A 103 13.13 13.11 37.13
N GLU A 104 14.35 12.97 37.64
CA GLU A 104 15.32 14.09 37.72
C GLU A 104 15.71 14.57 36.30
N LEU A 105 15.92 13.63 35.39
CA LEU A 105 16.21 13.96 34.00
C LEU A 105 15.02 14.66 33.33
N ALA A 106 13.79 14.23 33.61
CA ALA A 106 12.57 14.86 33.12
C ALA A 106 12.43 16.30 33.64
N ILE A 107 12.78 16.56 34.93
CA ILE A 107 12.78 17.91 35.52
C ILE A 107 13.79 18.80 34.77
N ALA A 108 15.02 18.30 34.56
CA ALA A 108 16.04 19.05 33.83
C ALA A 108 15.62 19.38 32.37
N PHE A 109 14.98 18.44 31.69
CA PHE A 109 14.41 18.71 30.38
C PHE A 109 13.26 19.72 30.45
N ALA A 110 12.34 19.56 31.41
CA ALA A 110 11.20 20.46 31.56
C ALA A 110 11.62 21.92 31.80
N GLU A 111 12.71 22.18 32.52
CA GLU A 111 13.25 23.55 32.69
C GLU A 111 13.64 24.18 31.35
N GLN A 112 14.26 23.42 30.46
CA GLN A 112 14.63 23.93 29.14
C GLN A 112 13.42 23.99 28.18
N PHE A 113 12.47 23.09 28.33
CA PHE A 113 11.28 23.07 27.46
C PHE A 113 10.30 24.22 27.75
N ARG A 114 10.32 24.77 29.00
CA ARG A 114 9.48 25.92 29.37
C ARG A 114 9.83 27.22 28.65
N VAL A 115 11.05 27.33 28.13
CA VAL A 115 11.49 28.53 27.38
C VAL A 115 11.32 28.40 25.87
N ILE A 116 10.76 27.29 25.43
CA ILE A 116 10.44 27.07 24.02
C ILE A 116 9.24 27.95 23.64
N GLU A 117 9.38 28.72 22.58
CA GLU A 117 8.33 29.60 22.09
C GLU A 117 7.08 28.79 21.67
N GLY A 118 5.90 29.23 22.09
CA GLY A 118 4.63 28.55 21.84
C GLY A 118 4.28 27.44 22.86
N VAL A 119 5.14 27.20 23.86
CA VAL A 119 4.85 26.32 25.00
C VAL A 119 4.32 27.14 26.16
N ALA A 120 3.06 26.94 26.55
CA ALA A 120 2.42 27.63 27.67
C ALA A 120 2.84 27.05 29.03
N SER A 121 2.94 25.72 29.15
CA SER A 121 3.37 25.05 30.39
C SER A 121 4.00 23.70 30.10
N VAL A 122 4.88 23.28 31.05
CA VAL A 122 5.51 21.96 31.02
C VAL A 122 5.42 21.36 32.42
N GLU A 123 4.87 20.16 32.53
CA GLU A 123 4.69 19.43 33.77
C GLU A 123 5.37 18.05 33.70
N VAL A 124 5.97 17.64 34.79
CA VAL A 124 6.56 16.31 34.96
C VAL A 124 5.61 15.40 35.75
N ALA A 125 5.14 14.33 35.09
CA ALA A 125 4.20 13.40 35.67
C ALA A 125 4.81 11.99 35.88
N GLY A 126 4.31 11.28 36.87
CA GLY A 126 4.69 9.89 37.13
C GLY A 126 6.20 9.65 37.19
N PRO A 127 6.71 8.59 36.57
CA PRO A 127 8.12 8.20 36.63
C PRO A 127 9.05 9.06 35.76
N GLY A 128 8.53 10.05 35.01
CA GLY A 128 9.35 10.91 34.14
C GLY A 128 8.71 11.22 32.81
N PHE A 129 7.39 11.20 32.72
CA PHE A 129 6.67 11.76 31.58
C PHE A 129 6.75 13.29 31.60
N ILE A 130 6.92 13.90 30.47
CA ILE A 130 6.94 15.35 30.29
C ILE A 130 5.71 15.73 29.48
N ASN A 131 4.80 16.45 30.13
CA ASN A 131 3.56 16.90 29.52
C ASN A 131 3.70 18.38 29.12
N LEU A 132 3.30 18.71 27.90
CA LEU A 132 3.41 20.05 27.33
C LEU A 132 2.01 20.56 26.97
N THR A 133 1.72 21.78 27.39
CA THR A 133 0.55 22.55 26.95
C THR A 133 1.03 23.66 26.04
N LEU A 134 0.44 23.78 24.84
CA LEU A 134 0.76 24.82 23.88
C LEU A 134 -0.05 26.11 24.17
N GLU A 135 0.48 27.23 23.74
CA GLU A 135 -0.27 28.48 23.74
C GLU A 135 -1.45 28.38 22.75
N ALA A 136 -2.57 28.99 23.10
CA ALA A 136 -3.76 29.01 22.23
C ALA A 136 -3.47 29.62 20.85
N ALA A 137 -2.55 30.58 20.78
CA ALA A 137 -2.09 31.16 19.52
C ALA A 137 -1.34 30.15 18.64
N ALA A 138 -0.56 29.26 19.21
CA ALA A 138 0.17 28.21 18.48
C ALA A 138 -0.79 27.19 17.85
N ALA A 139 -1.87 26.82 18.55
CA ALA A 139 -2.92 25.96 18.02
C ALA A 139 -3.65 26.60 16.81
N GLY A 140 -3.94 27.91 16.91
CA GLY A 140 -4.53 28.69 15.81
C GLY A 140 -3.62 28.78 14.59
N ALA A 141 -2.33 28.95 14.79
CA ALA A 141 -1.33 29.01 13.74
C ALA A 141 -1.18 27.67 13.02
N LEU A 142 -1.25 26.54 13.75
CA LEU A 142 -1.27 25.20 13.17
C LEU A 142 -2.50 25.02 12.24
N ALA A 143 -3.67 25.42 12.69
CA ALA A 143 -4.89 25.36 11.87
C ALA A 143 -4.75 26.20 10.59
N GLN A 144 -4.17 27.38 10.68
CA GLN A 144 -3.89 28.22 9.52
C GLN A 144 -2.90 27.56 8.55
N GLN A 145 -1.85 26.91 9.07
CA GLN A 145 -0.88 26.18 8.26
C GLN A 145 -1.52 25.00 7.52
N ILE A 146 -2.39 24.22 8.20
CA ILE A 146 -3.14 23.14 7.58
C ILE A 146 -3.97 23.67 6.41
N VAL A 147 -4.72 24.75 6.64
CA VAL A 147 -5.56 25.38 5.59
C VAL A 147 -4.70 25.90 4.44
N THR A 148 -3.55 26.50 4.73
CA THR A 148 -2.65 27.09 3.73
C THR A 148 -1.97 26.02 2.88
N ARG A 149 -1.52 24.91 3.49
CA ARG A 149 -0.89 23.79 2.78
C ARG A 149 -1.90 22.90 2.05
N GLY A 150 -3.18 22.92 2.45
CA GLY A 150 -4.24 22.11 1.84
C GLY A 150 -3.85 20.63 1.78
N ASP A 151 -4.01 20.04 0.60
CA ASP A 151 -3.71 18.59 0.39
C ASP A 151 -2.22 18.23 0.58
N GLY A 152 -1.33 19.22 0.54
CA GLY A 152 0.10 19.02 0.81
C GLY A 152 0.46 18.97 2.30
N TYR A 153 -0.51 19.20 3.22
CA TYR A 153 -0.24 19.07 4.64
C TYR A 153 -0.03 17.62 5.04
N GLY A 154 1.04 17.35 5.78
CA GLY A 154 1.45 16.00 6.18
C GLY A 154 2.41 15.32 5.19
N HIS A 155 2.62 15.90 4.01
CA HIS A 155 3.65 15.40 3.10
C HIS A 155 5.05 15.68 3.66
N ASN A 156 5.95 14.71 3.48
CA ASN A 156 7.34 14.77 3.91
C ASN A 156 8.25 14.09 2.88
N SER A 157 9.55 14.16 3.09
CA SER A 157 10.59 13.64 2.19
C SER A 157 11.33 12.41 2.74
N THR A 158 10.75 11.71 3.71
CA THR A 158 11.40 10.57 4.40
C THR A 158 11.78 9.45 3.42
N LEU A 159 10.99 9.28 2.37
CA LEU A 159 11.17 8.25 1.34
C LEU A 159 11.57 8.84 -0.03
N ASP A 160 12.11 10.06 -0.07
CA ASP A 160 12.58 10.65 -1.33
C ASP A 160 13.61 9.75 -2.00
N GLY A 161 13.48 9.59 -3.32
CA GLY A 161 14.34 8.73 -4.12
C GLY A 161 14.04 7.23 -4.03
N GLN A 162 13.07 6.81 -3.20
CA GLN A 162 12.63 5.41 -3.16
C GLN A 162 11.64 5.13 -4.30
N SER A 163 11.91 4.07 -5.08
CA SER A 163 11.02 3.56 -6.13
C SER A 163 10.39 2.26 -5.67
N ILE A 164 9.07 2.26 -5.48
CA ILE A 164 8.32 1.17 -4.87
C ILE A 164 7.27 0.64 -5.85
N ASN A 165 7.27 -0.67 -6.09
CA ASN A 165 6.14 -1.37 -6.68
C ASN A 165 5.29 -1.97 -5.56
N LEU A 166 4.02 -1.63 -5.51
CA LEU A 166 3.07 -2.13 -4.52
C LEU A 166 1.98 -2.92 -5.21
N GLU A 167 2.00 -4.23 -5.02
CA GLU A 167 1.00 -5.15 -5.56
C GLU A 167 -0.04 -5.51 -4.51
N PHE A 168 -1.31 -5.45 -4.89
CA PHE A 168 -2.42 -5.83 -4.03
C PHE A 168 -3.68 -6.19 -4.83
N VAL A 169 -4.63 -6.86 -4.20
CA VAL A 169 -5.82 -7.50 -4.78
C VAL A 169 -5.44 -8.68 -5.65
N SER A 170 -4.91 -8.46 -6.85
CA SER A 170 -4.43 -9.49 -7.81
C SER A 170 -5.37 -10.70 -7.91
N ALA A 171 -6.67 -10.42 -8.05
CA ALA A 171 -7.71 -11.44 -8.11
C ALA A 171 -7.74 -12.11 -9.49
N ASN A 172 -8.00 -13.42 -9.52
CA ASN A 172 -8.17 -14.15 -10.77
C ASN A 172 -9.38 -13.63 -11.56
N PRO A 173 -9.24 -13.38 -12.86
CA PRO A 173 -10.31 -12.84 -13.70
C PRO A 173 -11.35 -13.91 -14.09
N SER A 174 -11.59 -14.87 -13.21
CA SER A 174 -12.58 -15.95 -13.38
C SER A 174 -13.86 -15.75 -12.57
N GLY A 175 -14.00 -14.60 -11.89
CA GLY A 175 -15.18 -14.27 -11.11
C GLY A 175 -15.15 -12.86 -10.53
N PRO A 176 -16.28 -12.39 -9.97
CA PRO A 176 -16.42 -11.07 -9.39
C PRO A 176 -15.60 -10.92 -8.10
N LEU A 177 -15.24 -9.67 -7.79
CA LEU A 177 -14.59 -9.36 -6.52
C LEU A 177 -15.52 -9.63 -5.33
N HIS A 178 -14.96 -10.16 -4.26
CA HIS A 178 -15.66 -10.42 -3.00
C HIS A 178 -15.08 -9.58 -1.85
N ILE A 179 -15.71 -9.64 -0.67
CA ILE A 179 -15.36 -8.83 0.50
C ILE A 179 -13.88 -8.95 0.93
N GLY A 180 -13.24 -10.09 0.71
CA GLY A 180 -11.81 -10.27 0.96
C GLY A 180 -10.96 -9.34 0.09
N HIS A 181 -11.26 -9.24 -1.19
CA HIS A 181 -10.58 -8.32 -2.12
C HIS A 181 -10.80 -6.86 -1.76
N THR A 182 -11.97 -6.48 -1.26
CA THR A 182 -12.27 -5.12 -0.79
C THR A 182 -11.34 -4.69 0.34
N ARG A 183 -11.02 -5.61 1.26
CA ARG A 183 -10.08 -5.32 2.36
C ARG A 183 -8.67 -5.04 1.83
N TRP A 184 -8.19 -5.84 0.88
CA TRP A 184 -6.87 -5.64 0.26
C TRP A 184 -6.84 -4.35 -0.56
N ALA A 185 -7.91 -4.05 -1.28
CA ALA A 185 -8.04 -2.82 -2.05
C ALA A 185 -7.93 -1.58 -1.14
N ALA A 186 -8.68 -1.56 -0.03
CA ALA A 186 -8.63 -0.47 0.94
C ALA A 186 -7.25 -0.31 1.60
N LEU A 187 -6.64 -1.42 2.02
CA LEU A 187 -5.32 -1.40 2.65
C LEU A 187 -4.23 -0.97 1.67
N GLY A 188 -4.23 -1.55 0.46
CA GLY A 188 -3.22 -1.26 -0.57
C GLY A 188 -3.26 0.18 -1.04
N ASP A 189 -4.45 0.71 -1.34
CA ASP A 189 -4.61 2.11 -1.74
C ASP A 189 -4.21 3.07 -0.63
N SER A 190 -4.60 2.78 0.62
CA SER A 190 -4.19 3.59 1.77
C SER A 190 -2.68 3.59 1.95
N LEU A 191 -2.04 2.44 1.83
CA LEU A 191 -0.57 2.31 1.92
C LEU A 191 0.11 3.07 0.78
N ALA A 192 -0.38 2.95 -0.47
CA ALA A 192 0.15 3.69 -1.61
C ALA A 192 0.12 5.20 -1.37
N ARG A 193 -1.00 5.73 -0.85
CA ARG A 193 -1.16 7.16 -0.53
C ARG A 193 -0.19 7.62 0.54
N VAL A 194 -0.01 6.84 1.61
CA VAL A 194 0.93 7.16 2.70
C VAL A 194 2.37 7.16 2.19
N LEU A 195 2.77 6.15 1.42
CA LEU A 195 4.12 6.08 0.84
C LEU A 195 4.39 7.26 -0.10
N ARG A 196 3.42 7.62 -0.96
CA ARG A 196 3.52 8.80 -1.85
C ARG A 196 3.60 10.10 -1.04
N ALA A 197 2.80 10.25 0.00
CA ALA A 197 2.85 11.42 0.89
C ALA A 197 4.17 11.51 1.66
N SER A 198 4.88 10.40 1.82
CA SER A 198 6.22 10.34 2.43
C SER A 198 7.37 10.58 1.44
N GLY A 199 7.09 10.88 0.16
CA GLY A 199 8.08 11.22 -0.85
C GLY A 199 8.45 10.08 -1.81
N ALA A 200 7.95 8.85 -1.62
CA ALA A 200 8.25 7.75 -2.50
C ALA A 200 7.57 7.87 -3.88
N THR A 201 8.24 7.41 -4.93
CA THR A 201 7.62 7.11 -6.22
C THR A 201 6.99 5.72 -6.14
N VAL A 202 5.65 5.65 -6.14
CA VAL A 202 4.92 4.39 -5.97
C VAL A 202 4.12 4.07 -7.22
N ALA A 203 4.36 2.90 -7.81
CA ALA A 203 3.49 2.29 -8.80
C ALA A 203 2.63 1.20 -8.12
N THR A 204 1.33 1.34 -8.22
CA THR A 204 0.36 0.32 -7.79
C THR A 204 0.12 -0.67 -8.91
N GLU A 205 0.18 -1.97 -8.60
CA GLU A 205 0.13 -3.03 -9.60
C GLU A 205 -0.90 -4.09 -9.24
N PHE A 206 -1.66 -4.50 -10.26
CA PHE A 206 -2.57 -5.62 -10.22
C PHE A 206 -2.03 -6.72 -11.14
N TYR A 207 -1.71 -7.88 -10.59
CA TYR A 207 -1.32 -9.05 -11.36
C TYR A 207 -2.55 -9.81 -11.85
N ILE A 208 -2.61 -10.11 -13.13
CA ILE A 208 -3.71 -10.82 -13.77
C ILE A 208 -3.24 -12.24 -14.08
N ASN A 209 -3.76 -13.21 -13.35
CA ASN A 209 -3.53 -14.63 -13.66
C ASN A 209 -4.50 -15.06 -14.78
N ASP A 210 -4.12 -14.78 -16.01
CA ASP A 210 -4.92 -15.00 -17.22
C ASP A 210 -4.42 -16.15 -18.09
N THR A 211 -3.68 -17.09 -17.48
CA THR A 211 -3.14 -18.28 -18.15
C THR A 211 -3.61 -19.57 -17.48
N GLY A 212 -3.31 -20.68 -18.14
CA GLY A 212 -3.43 -22.03 -17.59
C GLY A 212 -4.86 -22.55 -17.42
N ARG A 213 -4.95 -23.69 -16.73
CA ARG A 213 -6.19 -24.49 -16.62
C ARG A 213 -7.37 -23.73 -16.00
N GLN A 214 -7.12 -22.77 -15.14
CA GLN A 214 -8.21 -21.97 -14.55
C GLN A 214 -8.98 -21.20 -15.59
N MET A 215 -8.28 -20.62 -16.56
CA MET A 215 -8.92 -19.88 -17.66
C MET A 215 -9.63 -20.82 -18.63
N ASP A 216 -9.11 -22.02 -18.87
CA ASP A 216 -9.79 -23.03 -19.67
C ASP A 216 -11.09 -23.49 -19.01
N ASN A 217 -11.06 -23.78 -17.70
CA ASN A 217 -12.25 -24.11 -16.92
C ASN A 217 -13.29 -22.98 -16.89
N PHE A 218 -12.83 -21.74 -16.85
CA PHE A 218 -13.70 -20.56 -16.91
C PHE A 218 -14.39 -20.45 -18.26
N GLY A 219 -13.63 -20.53 -19.36
CA GLY A 219 -14.19 -20.55 -20.71
C GLY A 219 -15.17 -21.71 -20.94
N ALA A 220 -14.81 -22.92 -20.46
CA ALA A 220 -15.69 -24.09 -20.53
C ALA A 220 -17.00 -23.89 -19.75
N SER A 221 -16.97 -23.19 -18.61
CA SER A 221 -18.16 -22.89 -17.83
C SER A 221 -19.10 -21.92 -18.56
N ILE A 222 -18.53 -20.88 -19.17
CA ILE A 222 -19.29 -19.92 -19.99
C ILE A 222 -19.90 -20.62 -21.21
N LEU A 223 -19.12 -21.44 -21.91
CA LEU A 223 -19.60 -22.16 -23.09
C LEU A 223 -20.69 -23.18 -22.73
N ALA A 224 -20.59 -23.88 -21.59
CA ALA A 224 -21.64 -24.77 -21.11
C ALA A 224 -22.92 -24.00 -20.79
N ALA A 225 -22.83 -22.86 -20.10
CA ALA A 225 -23.96 -22.00 -19.81
C ALA A 225 -24.63 -21.47 -21.10
N ALA A 226 -23.83 -21.03 -22.09
CA ALA A 226 -24.34 -20.61 -23.39
C ALA A 226 -25.10 -21.70 -24.13
N ARG A 227 -24.76 -22.98 -23.91
CA ARG A 227 -25.45 -24.16 -24.47
C ARG A 227 -26.60 -24.66 -23.60
N GLY A 228 -26.90 -24.03 -22.46
CA GLY A 228 -27.90 -24.51 -21.50
C GLY A 228 -27.53 -25.81 -20.81
N LEU A 229 -26.24 -26.13 -20.73
CA LEU A 229 -25.70 -27.35 -20.10
C LEU A 229 -25.31 -27.09 -18.64
N PRO A 230 -25.25 -28.14 -17.81
CA PRO A 230 -24.74 -28.03 -16.43
C PRO A 230 -23.28 -27.55 -16.39
N THR A 231 -22.91 -26.92 -15.28
CA THR A 231 -21.50 -26.54 -15.01
C THR A 231 -20.58 -27.75 -15.13
N PRO A 232 -19.48 -27.70 -15.90
CA PRO A 232 -18.52 -28.79 -16.03
C PRO A 232 -17.87 -29.14 -14.71
N GLU A 233 -17.30 -30.36 -14.62
CA GLU A 233 -16.44 -30.74 -13.50
C GLU A 233 -15.25 -29.76 -13.41
N ASN A 234 -14.98 -29.24 -12.21
CA ASN A 234 -14.00 -28.18 -11.95
C ASN A 234 -14.33 -26.81 -12.59
N GLY A 235 -15.56 -26.65 -13.10
CA GLY A 235 -16.04 -25.37 -13.64
C GLY A 235 -16.46 -24.39 -12.54
N TYR A 236 -16.77 -23.18 -12.95
CA TYR A 236 -17.21 -22.08 -12.11
C TYR A 236 -18.73 -22.03 -12.06
N PRO A 237 -19.38 -22.28 -10.91
CA PRO A 237 -20.82 -22.16 -10.74
C PRO A 237 -21.24 -20.73 -10.39
N GLY A 238 -22.47 -20.37 -10.68
CA GLY A 238 -23.08 -19.12 -10.22
C GLY A 238 -23.83 -18.35 -11.30
N ALA A 239 -24.68 -17.42 -10.89
CA ALA A 239 -25.49 -16.61 -11.80
C ALA A 239 -24.64 -15.74 -12.73
N TYR A 240 -23.49 -15.26 -12.23
CA TYR A 240 -22.59 -14.43 -13.03
C TYR A 240 -22.05 -15.15 -14.28
N ILE A 241 -21.91 -16.50 -14.26
CA ILE A 241 -21.50 -17.28 -15.46
C ILE A 241 -22.61 -17.25 -16.51
N ALA A 242 -23.89 -17.34 -16.11
CA ALA A 242 -25.01 -17.23 -17.05
C ALA A 242 -25.08 -15.81 -17.66
N GLU A 243 -24.92 -14.78 -16.83
CA GLU A 243 -24.87 -13.39 -17.28
C GLU A 243 -23.68 -13.13 -18.25
N LEU A 244 -22.51 -13.72 -17.95
CA LEU A 244 -21.36 -13.66 -18.86
C LEU A 244 -21.65 -14.41 -20.18
N ALA A 245 -22.28 -15.57 -20.11
CA ALA A 245 -22.61 -16.35 -21.30
C ALA A 245 -23.55 -15.59 -22.24
N GLU A 246 -24.57 -14.91 -21.71
CA GLU A 246 -25.45 -14.02 -22.50
C GLU A 246 -24.65 -12.90 -23.17
N ARG A 247 -23.79 -12.23 -22.43
CA ARG A 247 -22.93 -11.14 -22.97
C ARG A 247 -21.92 -11.63 -23.99
N VAL A 248 -21.37 -12.83 -23.81
CA VAL A 248 -20.48 -13.46 -24.80
C VAL A 248 -21.23 -13.77 -26.11
N LEU A 249 -22.45 -14.29 -26.02
CA LEU A 249 -23.31 -14.52 -27.21
C LEU A 249 -23.71 -13.22 -27.91
N ASP A 250 -23.91 -12.13 -27.17
CA ASP A 250 -24.17 -10.81 -27.74
C ASP A 250 -22.97 -10.30 -28.56
N MET A 251 -21.75 -10.58 -28.10
CA MET A 251 -20.49 -10.16 -28.75
C MET A 251 -20.07 -11.11 -29.88
N GLN A 252 -20.36 -12.41 -29.75
CA GLN A 252 -20.03 -13.46 -30.68
C GLN A 252 -21.29 -14.33 -30.97
N PRO A 253 -22.24 -13.87 -31.80
CA PRO A 253 -23.49 -14.59 -32.04
C PRO A 253 -23.31 -15.99 -32.66
N GLU A 254 -22.22 -16.20 -33.41
CA GLU A 254 -21.90 -17.46 -34.07
C GLU A 254 -21.11 -18.44 -33.16
N LEU A 255 -20.91 -18.10 -31.88
CA LEU A 255 -20.09 -18.89 -30.94
C LEU A 255 -20.46 -20.37 -30.92
N LEU A 256 -21.75 -20.67 -30.95
CA LEU A 256 -22.25 -22.06 -30.87
C LEU A 256 -22.15 -22.83 -32.20
N GLU A 257 -21.85 -22.14 -33.28
CA GLU A 257 -21.65 -22.70 -34.62
C GLU A 257 -20.17 -23.03 -34.92
N LEU A 258 -19.26 -22.48 -34.09
CA LEU A 258 -17.82 -22.75 -34.18
C LEU A 258 -17.49 -24.21 -33.83
N ASP A 259 -16.35 -24.69 -34.30
CA ASP A 259 -15.79 -25.95 -33.79
C ASP A 259 -15.49 -25.84 -32.27
N ALA A 260 -15.30 -26.98 -31.64
CA ALA A 260 -15.22 -27.04 -30.16
C ALA A 260 -14.05 -26.23 -29.60
N ASP A 261 -12.89 -26.24 -30.25
CA ASP A 261 -11.68 -25.57 -29.78
C ASP A 261 -11.79 -24.05 -29.99
N ALA A 262 -12.29 -23.62 -31.16
CA ALA A 262 -12.55 -22.21 -31.46
C ALA A 262 -13.62 -21.64 -30.53
N ALA A 263 -14.73 -22.34 -30.29
CA ALA A 263 -15.78 -21.92 -29.38
C ALA A 263 -15.25 -21.77 -27.92
N LEU A 264 -14.40 -22.68 -27.48
CA LEU A 264 -13.78 -22.60 -26.16
C LEU A 264 -12.82 -21.41 -26.07
N ALA A 265 -12.01 -21.20 -27.07
CA ALA A 265 -11.06 -20.09 -27.14
C ALA A 265 -11.77 -18.74 -27.10
N ASP A 266 -12.82 -18.56 -27.90
CA ASP A 266 -13.61 -17.33 -27.94
C ASP A 266 -14.38 -17.11 -26.64
N ALA A 267 -15.04 -18.13 -26.09
CA ALA A 267 -15.74 -18.03 -24.81
C ALA A 267 -14.79 -17.64 -23.67
N ARG A 268 -13.57 -18.21 -23.65
CA ARG A 268 -12.53 -17.88 -22.69
C ARG A 268 -12.06 -16.45 -22.84
N GLU A 269 -11.71 -16.02 -24.04
CA GLU A 269 -11.13 -14.69 -24.26
C GLU A 269 -12.14 -13.57 -24.06
N ILE A 270 -13.33 -13.68 -24.63
CA ILE A 270 -14.39 -12.69 -24.48
C ILE A 270 -14.84 -12.63 -23.01
N GLY A 271 -15.05 -13.80 -22.38
CA GLY A 271 -15.39 -13.89 -20.96
C GLY A 271 -14.33 -13.26 -20.06
N TYR A 272 -13.06 -13.49 -20.34
CA TYR A 272 -11.94 -12.85 -19.65
C TYR A 272 -11.99 -11.32 -19.76
N GLN A 273 -12.14 -10.79 -20.97
CA GLN A 273 -12.21 -9.33 -21.19
C GLN A 273 -13.38 -8.69 -20.44
N LEU A 274 -14.55 -9.33 -20.49
CA LEU A 274 -15.75 -8.86 -19.78
C LEU A 274 -15.55 -8.87 -18.27
N GLN A 275 -15.00 -9.95 -17.72
CA GLN A 275 -14.78 -10.08 -16.27
C GLN A 275 -13.70 -9.12 -15.76
N LEU A 276 -12.61 -8.94 -16.52
CA LEU A 276 -11.58 -7.98 -16.19
C LEU A 276 -12.10 -6.54 -16.20
N ALA A 277 -12.96 -6.20 -17.17
CA ALA A 277 -13.60 -4.90 -17.23
C ALA A 277 -14.49 -4.65 -15.99
N GLU A 278 -15.25 -5.66 -15.55
CA GLU A 278 -16.07 -5.58 -14.35
C GLU A 278 -15.22 -5.39 -13.08
N ILE A 279 -14.10 -6.12 -12.97
CA ILE A 279 -13.15 -5.96 -11.85
C ILE A 279 -12.62 -4.52 -11.82
N ARG A 280 -12.19 -3.99 -12.95
CA ARG A 280 -11.70 -2.59 -13.06
C ARG A 280 -12.77 -1.59 -12.66
N GLU A 281 -13.97 -1.71 -13.18
CA GLU A 281 -15.08 -0.82 -12.83
C GLU A 281 -15.43 -0.90 -11.34
N SER A 282 -15.44 -2.10 -10.77
CA SER A 282 -15.71 -2.30 -9.33
C SER A 282 -14.68 -1.61 -8.44
N LEU A 283 -13.39 -1.69 -8.80
CA LEU A 283 -12.31 -1.02 -8.09
C LEU A 283 -12.38 0.49 -8.26
N GLU A 284 -12.68 0.99 -9.47
CA GLU A 284 -12.85 2.43 -9.71
C GLU A 284 -14.03 3.00 -8.92
N ARG A 285 -15.15 2.29 -8.85
CA ARG A 285 -16.31 2.67 -8.00
C ARG A 285 -15.96 2.71 -6.52
N PHE A 286 -15.00 1.87 -6.09
CA PHE A 286 -14.44 1.87 -4.75
C PHE A 286 -13.33 2.92 -4.56
N ASN A 287 -13.04 3.73 -5.60
CA ASN A 287 -12.00 4.75 -5.65
C ASN A 287 -10.57 4.18 -5.48
N VAL A 288 -10.35 2.95 -5.94
CA VAL A 288 -9.04 2.30 -6.01
C VAL A 288 -8.63 2.18 -7.46
N ARG A 289 -7.42 2.67 -7.77
CA ARG A 289 -6.86 2.66 -9.13
C ARG A 289 -5.47 2.05 -9.11
N PHE A 290 -5.15 1.37 -10.21
CA PHE A 290 -3.86 0.77 -10.42
C PHE A 290 -3.13 1.46 -11.57
N ASP A 291 -1.83 1.69 -11.38
CA ASP A 291 -0.96 2.27 -12.41
C ASP A 291 -0.60 1.20 -13.46
N VAL A 292 -0.50 -0.07 -13.03
CA VAL A 292 -0.13 -1.20 -13.87
C VAL A 292 -1.12 -2.36 -13.70
N TRP A 293 -1.57 -2.91 -14.81
CA TRP A 293 -2.33 -4.15 -14.93
C TRP A 293 -1.45 -5.15 -15.68
N PHE A 294 -0.75 -6.00 -14.94
CA PHE A 294 0.24 -6.91 -15.49
C PHE A 294 -0.38 -8.26 -15.80
N SER A 295 -0.37 -8.66 -17.09
CA SER A 295 -0.86 -9.95 -17.55
C SER A 295 0.24 -11.02 -17.40
N GLU A 296 -0.10 -12.19 -16.84
CA GLU A 296 0.82 -13.33 -16.76
C GLU A 296 1.27 -13.79 -18.16
N ARG A 297 0.43 -13.60 -19.18
CA ARG A 297 0.76 -13.93 -20.59
C ARG A 297 2.05 -13.25 -21.03
N GLU A 298 2.34 -12.03 -20.55
CA GLU A 298 3.57 -11.30 -20.90
C GLU A 298 4.85 -12.02 -20.41
N LEU A 299 4.74 -12.91 -19.43
CA LEU A 299 5.88 -13.71 -18.95
C LEU A 299 6.19 -14.88 -19.90
N HIS A 300 5.16 -15.40 -20.54
CA HIS A 300 5.23 -16.56 -21.42
C HIS A 300 5.46 -16.17 -22.89
N ASP A 301 5.17 -14.93 -23.26
CA ASP A 301 5.30 -14.44 -24.61
C ASP A 301 6.77 -14.33 -25.03
N ALA A 302 7.16 -15.18 -25.98
CA ALA A 302 8.50 -15.22 -26.53
C ALA A 302 8.84 -14.00 -27.42
N ASP A 303 7.83 -13.31 -27.93
CA ASP A 303 7.99 -12.18 -28.84
C ASP A 303 7.90 -10.83 -28.11
N ALA A 304 7.37 -10.80 -26.88
CA ALA A 304 7.13 -9.57 -26.12
C ALA A 304 8.37 -8.68 -25.91
N LEU A 305 9.56 -9.26 -25.95
CA LEU A 305 10.83 -8.56 -25.74
C LEU A 305 11.68 -8.42 -27.02
N GLY A 306 11.25 -8.99 -28.15
CA GLY A 306 12.04 -9.02 -29.38
C GLY A 306 13.38 -9.77 -29.25
N MET A 307 13.45 -10.75 -28.36
CA MET A 307 14.67 -11.47 -27.99
C MET A 307 14.68 -12.92 -28.51
N ASP A 308 14.73 -13.08 -29.80
CA ASP A 308 14.99 -14.36 -30.50
C ASP A 308 14.13 -15.55 -30.03
N GLY A 309 12.82 -15.33 -29.79
CA GLY A 309 11.89 -16.38 -29.38
C GLY A 309 12.01 -16.83 -27.91
N ARG A 310 12.55 -16.00 -27.02
CA ARG A 310 12.73 -16.30 -25.60
C ARG A 310 11.77 -15.50 -24.74
N SER A 311 11.09 -16.20 -23.85
CA SER A 311 10.17 -15.60 -22.91
C SER A 311 10.92 -14.92 -21.72
N ARG A 312 10.20 -14.09 -20.97
CA ARG A 312 10.73 -13.54 -19.69
C ARG A 312 11.10 -14.63 -18.70
N ILE A 313 10.38 -15.76 -18.73
CA ILE A 313 10.67 -16.93 -17.89
C ILE A 313 12.02 -17.55 -18.28
N ASP A 314 12.30 -17.72 -19.58
CA ASP A 314 13.58 -18.24 -20.03
C ASP A 314 14.75 -17.34 -19.59
N LEU A 315 14.59 -16.03 -19.70
CA LEU A 315 15.58 -15.05 -19.25
C LEU A 315 15.80 -15.10 -17.73
N ALA A 316 14.73 -15.30 -16.96
CA ALA A 316 14.83 -15.43 -15.51
C ALA A 316 15.61 -16.69 -15.12
N ILE A 317 15.34 -17.83 -15.77
CA ILE A 317 16.07 -19.10 -15.56
C ILE A 317 17.54 -18.92 -15.88
N ASP A 318 17.88 -18.29 -17.01
CA ASP A 318 19.27 -18.05 -17.38
C ASP A 318 19.99 -17.15 -16.39
N ARG A 319 19.34 -16.12 -15.90
CA ARG A 319 19.90 -15.24 -14.89
C ARG A 319 20.20 -15.97 -13.59
N LEU A 320 19.26 -16.78 -13.12
CA LEU A 320 19.45 -17.66 -11.95
C LEU A 320 20.56 -18.70 -12.19
N ARG A 321 20.65 -19.25 -13.40
CA ARG A 321 21.70 -20.20 -13.80
C ARG A 321 23.07 -19.54 -13.79
N ALA A 322 23.19 -18.34 -14.34
CA ALA A 322 24.43 -17.57 -14.33
C ALA A 322 24.91 -17.21 -12.92
N GLN A 323 24.00 -17.13 -11.96
CA GLN A 323 24.30 -16.91 -10.54
C GLN A 323 24.63 -18.22 -9.78
N GLY A 324 24.53 -19.38 -10.42
CA GLY A 324 24.81 -20.68 -9.82
C GLY A 324 23.65 -21.29 -9.01
N HIS A 325 22.46 -20.68 -9.08
CA HIS A 325 21.30 -21.12 -8.30
C HIS A 325 20.40 -22.13 -9.03
N VAL A 326 20.72 -22.49 -10.27
CA VAL A 326 19.96 -23.45 -11.08
C VAL A 326 20.83 -24.64 -11.48
N TYR A 327 20.26 -25.84 -11.43
CA TYR A 327 20.86 -27.06 -11.92
C TYR A 327 19.84 -27.93 -12.67
N ASP A 328 20.32 -28.83 -13.49
CA ASP A 328 19.50 -29.81 -14.21
C ASP A 328 19.57 -31.15 -13.51
N ASP A 329 18.41 -31.82 -13.36
CA ASP A 329 18.30 -33.21 -12.88
C ASP A 329 17.38 -33.95 -13.86
N GLY A 330 17.99 -34.84 -14.66
CA GLY A 330 17.34 -35.38 -15.85
C GLY A 330 16.92 -34.29 -16.81
N ASP A 331 15.66 -34.34 -17.25
CA ASP A 331 15.07 -33.32 -18.15
C ASP A 331 14.44 -32.15 -17.38
N ALA A 332 14.48 -32.18 -16.05
CA ALA A 332 13.89 -31.12 -15.21
C ALA A 332 14.95 -30.09 -14.81
N VAL A 333 14.51 -28.84 -14.64
CA VAL A 333 15.35 -27.72 -14.17
C VAL A 333 14.92 -27.35 -12.77
N TRP A 334 15.88 -27.23 -11.86
CA TRP A 334 15.69 -27.01 -10.43
C TRP A 334 16.40 -25.75 -9.95
N VAL A 335 15.82 -25.10 -8.95
CA VAL A 335 16.43 -23.96 -8.23
C VAL A 335 16.85 -24.42 -6.84
N ARG A 336 18.09 -24.06 -6.44
CA ARG A 336 18.67 -24.31 -5.11
C ARG A 336 18.03 -23.41 -4.05
N THR A 337 16.75 -23.60 -3.79
CA THR A 337 16.03 -22.78 -2.78
C THR A 337 16.49 -23.11 -1.36
N THR A 338 17.10 -24.27 -1.14
CA THR A 338 17.74 -24.64 0.14
C THR A 338 18.90 -23.71 0.51
N ASP A 339 19.61 -23.13 -0.47
CA ASP A 339 20.67 -22.13 -0.22
C ASP A 339 20.12 -20.86 0.44
N PHE A 340 18.81 -20.62 0.35
CA PHE A 340 18.08 -19.48 0.90
C PHE A 340 17.19 -19.83 2.10
N GLY A 341 17.29 -21.07 2.61
CA GLY A 341 16.58 -21.50 3.82
C GLY A 341 15.25 -22.19 3.59
N ASP A 342 14.92 -22.56 2.35
CA ASP A 342 13.77 -23.41 2.05
C ASP A 342 14.04 -24.87 2.52
N ASP A 343 12.98 -25.63 2.72
CA ASP A 343 13.05 -27.04 3.16
C ASP A 343 13.57 -27.99 2.07
N LYS A 344 13.43 -27.62 0.82
CA LYS A 344 13.87 -28.41 -0.36
C LYS A 344 14.03 -27.51 -1.58
N ASP A 345 14.82 -27.97 -2.55
CA ASP A 345 14.93 -27.34 -3.86
C ASP A 345 13.63 -27.42 -4.64
N ARG A 346 13.38 -26.44 -5.49
CA ARG A 346 12.12 -26.31 -6.23
C ARG A 346 12.32 -26.51 -7.73
N VAL A 347 11.41 -27.27 -8.34
CA VAL A 347 11.35 -27.42 -9.81
C VAL A 347 10.88 -26.11 -10.42
N ILE A 348 11.63 -25.58 -11.36
CA ILE A 348 11.27 -24.40 -12.14
C ILE A 348 10.71 -24.78 -13.52
N ARG A 349 11.27 -25.85 -14.14
CA ARG A 349 10.76 -26.45 -15.37
C ARG A 349 10.72 -27.96 -15.21
N ARG A 350 9.57 -28.57 -15.48
CA ARG A 350 9.40 -30.03 -15.43
C ARG A 350 10.07 -30.71 -16.62
N GLY A 351 10.34 -32.03 -16.51
CA GLY A 351 10.95 -32.82 -17.58
C GLY A 351 10.13 -32.87 -18.89
N ASN A 352 8.84 -32.56 -18.86
CA ASN A 352 8.01 -32.41 -20.05
C ASN A 352 8.04 -31.00 -20.66
N GLY A 353 8.95 -30.12 -20.20
CA GLY A 353 9.13 -28.75 -20.69
C GLY A 353 8.20 -27.70 -20.09
N ILE A 354 7.21 -28.12 -19.26
CA ILE A 354 6.22 -27.20 -18.67
C ILE A 354 6.85 -26.44 -17.50
N PHE A 355 6.72 -25.12 -17.51
CA PHE A 355 7.10 -24.25 -16.40
C PHE A 355 6.18 -24.46 -15.19
N THR A 356 6.72 -24.27 -14.01
CA THR A 356 5.96 -24.24 -12.75
C THR A 356 5.58 -22.80 -12.40
N TYR A 357 4.67 -22.62 -11.43
CA TYR A 357 4.36 -21.28 -10.90
C TYR A 357 5.61 -20.56 -10.40
N PHE A 358 6.57 -21.25 -9.81
CA PHE A 358 7.80 -20.65 -9.33
C PHE A 358 8.63 -20.00 -10.46
N ALA A 359 8.52 -20.49 -11.70
CA ALA A 359 9.16 -19.90 -12.88
C ALA A 359 8.53 -18.54 -13.22
N ALA A 360 7.20 -18.49 -13.27
CA ALA A 360 6.46 -17.26 -13.54
C ALA A 360 6.71 -16.21 -12.44
N ASP A 361 6.65 -16.61 -11.16
CA ASP A 361 6.90 -15.74 -10.02
C ASP A 361 8.33 -15.15 -10.06
N SER A 362 9.33 -15.97 -10.39
CA SER A 362 10.72 -15.53 -10.54
C SER A 362 10.88 -14.49 -11.66
N ALA A 363 10.29 -14.76 -12.82
CA ALA A 363 10.32 -13.85 -13.96
C ALA A 363 9.58 -12.53 -13.66
N TYR A 364 8.44 -12.63 -13.00
CA TYR A 364 7.66 -11.47 -12.60
C TYR A 364 8.41 -10.60 -11.58
N TYR A 365 9.02 -11.20 -10.56
CA TYR A 365 9.85 -10.46 -9.61
C TYR A 365 11.00 -9.70 -10.29
N LEU A 366 11.68 -10.37 -11.24
CA LEU A 366 12.75 -9.75 -12.01
C LEU A 366 12.25 -8.61 -12.90
N SER A 367 11.07 -8.80 -13.54
CA SER A 367 10.47 -7.76 -14.39
C SER A 367 10.22 -6.45 -13.62
N LYS A 368 9.84 -6.52 -12.35
CA LYS A 368 9.69 -5.34 -11.49
C LYS A 368 11.04 -4.63 -11.28
N GLY A 369 12.12 -5.40 -11.09
CA GLY A 369 13.48 -4.87 -10.99
C GLY A 369 13.92 -4.17 -12.29
N ASP A 370 13.68 -4.80 -13.42
CA ASP A 370 14.06 -4.28 -14.75
C ASP A 370 13.26 -3.00 -15.09
N ARG A 371 12.06 -2.84 -14.55
CA ARG A 371 11.26 -1.60 -14.62
C ARG A 371 11.72 -0.51 -13.62
N GLY A 372 12.80 -0.74 -12.86
CA GLY A 372 13.42 0.25 -11.98
C GLY A 372 12.88 0.29 -10.55
N PHE A 373 12.10 -0.70 -10.12
CA PHE A 373 11.60 -0.74 -8.76
C PHE A 373 12.60 -1.40 -7.80
N ALA A 374 13.24 -0.58 -6.96
CA ALA A 374 14.15 -1.06 -5.93
C ALA A 374 13.42 -1.85 -4.84
N HIS A 375 12.23 -1.38 -4.46
CA HIS A 375 11.39 -2.03 -3.45
C HIS A 375 10.14 -2.63 -4.07
N LYS A 376 9.81 -3.85 -3.64
CA LYS A 376 8.65 -4.61 -4.09
C LYS A 376 7.87 -5.05 -2.87
N ILE A 377 6.62 -4.59 -2.76
CA ILE A 377 5.71 -4.90 -1.67
C ILE A 377 4.54 -5.69 -2.23
N TYR A 378 4.28 -6.85 -1.64
CA TYR A 378 3.15 -7.72 -1.99
C TYR A 378 2.20 -7.81 -0.80
N LEU A 379 0.93 -7.46 -1.00
CA LEU A 379 -0.11 -7.68 0.00
C LEU A 379 -0.81 -9.00 -0.31
N LEU A 380 -0.43 -10.03 0.42
CA LEU A 380 -0.91 -11.39 0.25
C LEU A 380 -1.76 -11.84 1.45
N GLY A 381 -2.59 -12.87 1.24
CA GLY A 381 -3.27 -13.57 2.33
C GLY A 381 -2.29 -14.35 3.21
N ALA A 382 -2.71 -14.68 4.43
CA ALA A 382 -1.87 -15.43 5.38
C ALA A 382 -1.59 -16.88 4.94
N ASP A 383 -2.25 -17.34 3.90
CA ASP A 383 -2.08 -18.64 3.24
C ASP A 383 -1.04 -18.64 2.10
N HIS A 384 -0.54 -17.46 1.75
CA HIS A 384 0.53 -17.26 0.76
C HIS A 384 1.87 -16.99 1.45
N HIS A 385 2.46 -18.02 2.08
CA HIS A 385 3.80 -17.93 2.72
C HIS A 385 4.79 -18.96 2.18
#